data_2efef97f4370039c9f7960c798e77641
#
_entry.id   2efef97f4370039c9f7960c798e77641
#
_cell.length_a   1.000
_cell.length_b   1.000
_cell.length_c   1.000
_cell.angle_alpha   90.00
_cell.angle_beta   90.00
_cell.angle_gamma   90.00
#
_symmetry.space_group_name_H-M   'P 1'
#
loop_
_entity.id
_entity.type
_entity.pdbx_description
1 polymer ?
#
loop_
_entity_poly.entity_id
_entity_poly.type
_entity_poly.pdbx_seq_one_letter_code
_entity_poly.pdbx_strand_id
1 'polypeptide(L)'
;MLKLKYFTIILLGALFITFCKKDPENPIVTPRPSPDKIDTLLPKLSDFKLFYGDLKDMQATDNLFNYDLITPLYSDYAGKARFIFFPKGSTANYNNTGVLNFPEGTLILKTFYFSKDLRNEALGRKILETRVLFLKNGIWHSGNYHWNNEQTEAFLEEEEKEVTANWKI
;
A
#
# COMPACT_ATOMS: atom_id res chain seq x y z
N MET A 1 53.16 18.09 72.90
CA MET A 1 51.88 17.44 72.95
C MET A 1 51.20 17.64 71.56
N LEU A 2 51.21 16.61 70.71
CA LEU A 2 50.80 16.70 69.33
C LEU A 2 49.42 16.06 69.23
N LYS A 3 48.36 16.85 68.87
CA LYS A 3 46.99 16.32 68.68
C LYS A 3 46.83 15.90 67.21
N LEU A 4 46.73 14.59 67.02
CA LEU A 4 46.46 13.98 65.70
C LEU A 4 44.96 14.15 65.37
N LYS A 5 44.63 14.93 64.34
CA LYS A 5 43.29 15.06 63.79
C LYS A 5 43.05 13.96 62.79
N TYR A 6 42.10 13.09 63.06
CA TYR A 6 41.65 12.07 62.10
C TYR A 6 40.85 12.74 60.99
N PHE A 7 41.33 12.61 59.79
CA PHE A 7 40.67 13.08 58.58
C PHE A 7 39.86 11.91 58.03
N THR A 8 38.54 11.96 58.23
CA THR A 8 37.62 10.93 57.74
C THR A 8 37.31 11.21 56.27
N ILE A 9 37.88 10.42 55.35
CA ILE A 9 37.59 10.46 53.93
C ILE A 9 36.27 9.71 53.75
N ILE A 10 35.17 10.45 53.46
CA ILE A 10 33.89 9.88 53.01
C ILE A 10 34.04 9.60 51.51
N LEU A 11 34.20 8.30 51.19
CA LEU A 11 34.23 7.83 49.79
C LEU A 11 32.80 7.82 49.28
N LEU A 12 32.40 8.87 48.55
CA LEU A 12 31.08 8.95 47.89
C LEU A 12 31.10 8.05 46.65
N GLY A 13 30.68 6.81 46.80
CA GLY A 13 30.51 5.88 45.68
C GLY A 13 29.39 6.38 44.75
N ALA A 14 29.76 6.97 43.62
CA ALA A 14 28.80 7.28 42.55
C ALA A 14 28.31 5.98 41.92
N LEU A 15 27.09 5.57 42.26
CA LEU A 15 26.38 4.46 41.63
C LEU A 15 25.97 4.90 40.23
N PHE A 16 26.76 4.59 39.21
CA PHE A 16 26.37 4.75 37.82
C PHE A 16 25.28 3.72 37.52
N ILE A 17 24.01 4.13 37.64
CA ILE A 17 22.90 3.38 37.10
C ILE A 17 22.96 3.58 35.57
N THR A 18 23.58 2.64 34.86
CA THR A 18 23.44 2.54 33.40
C THR A 18 21.98 2.21 33.10
N PHE A 19 21.20 3.24 32.79
CA PHE A 19 19.92 3.05 32.13
C PHE A 19 20.24 2.43 30.77
N CYS A 20 20.12 1.10 30.66
CA CYS A 20 19.95 0.45 29.36
C CYS A 20 18.72 1.09 28.72
N LYS A 21 18.91 1.99 27.75
CA LYS A 21 17.85 2.40 26.84
C LYS A 21 17.39 1.10 26.16
N LYS A 22 16.18 0.62 26.55
CA LYS A 22 15.52 -0.41 25.78
C LYS A 22 15.35 0.16 24.37
N ASP A 23 15.98 -0.45 23.38
CA ASP A 23 15.75 -0.07 21.99
C ASP A 23 14.25 -0.07 21.74
N PRO A 24 13.69 0.93 21.02
CA PRO A 24 12.28 0.93 20.71
C PRO A 24 11.96 -0.42 20.07
N GLU A 25 11.11 -1.21 20.73
CA GLU A 25 10.66 -2.50 20.21
C GLU A 25 10.20 -2.25 18.77
N ASN A 26 10.87 -2.91 17.82
CA ASN A 26 10.48 -2.86 16.43
C ASN A 26 8.99 -3.21 16.37
N PRO A 27 8.11 -2.34 15.86
CA PRO A 27 6.68 -2.61 15.90
C PRO A 27 6.42 -3.99 15.32
N ILE A 28 5.71 -4.83 16.08
CA ILE A 28 5.33 -6.16 15.62
C ILE A 28 4.50 -5.96 14.35
N VAL A 29 5.12 -6.16 13.19
CA VAL A 29 4.43 -6.11 11.91
C VAL A 29 3.56 -7.36 11.86
N THR A 30 2.28 -7.20 12.14
CA THR A 30 1.32 -8.29 11.95
C THR A 30 1.28 -8.67 10.48
N PRO A 31 1.52 -9.94 10.12
CA PRO A 31 1.42 -10.37 8.74
C PRO A 31 0.04 -10.04 8.15
N ARG A 32 0.02 -9.51 6.95
CA ARG A 32 -1.19 -9.17 6.20
C ARG A 32 -1.29 -10.14 5.04
N PRO A 33 -1.89 -11.33 5.25
CA PRO A 33 -1.83 -12.40 4.29
C PRO A 33 -2.36 -11.95 2.93
N SER A 34 -1.54 -12.14 1.93
CA SER A 34 -1.84 -11.95 0.51
C SER A 34 -2.08 -13.31 -0.13
N PRO A 35 -2.84 -13.40 -1.22
CA PRO A 35 -2.93 -14.65 -1.96
C PRO A 35 -1.55 -15.08 -2.47
N ASP A 36 -1.27 -16.39 -2.47
CA ASP A 36 0.01 -16.90 -2.98
C ASP A 36 0.12 -16.70 -4.49
N LYS A 37 -1.00 -16.85 -5.22
CA LYS A 37 -1.13 -16.62 -6.66
C LYS A 37 -2.56 -16.29 -7.06
N ILE A 38 -2.70 -15.71 -8.24
CA ILE A 38 -3.98 -15.43 -8.89
C ILE A 38 -3.91 -16.00 -10.30
N ASP A 39 -4.93 -16.75 -10.70
CA ASP A 39 -4.93 -17.51 -11.96
C ASP A 39 -5.92 -16.97 -13.00
N THR A 40 -6.76 -16.01 -12.64
CA THR A 40 -7.79 -15.42 -13.53
C THR A 40 -8.26 -14.07 -13.02
N LEU A 41 -8.96 -13.32 -13.87
CA LEU A 41 -9.76 -12.18 -13.44
C LEU A 41 -10.99 -12.70 -12.69
N LEU A 42 -11.24 -12.14 -11.50
CA LEU A 42 -12.33 -12.52 -10.61
C LEU A 42 -13.53 -11.58 -10.76
N PRO A 43 -14.77 -12.02 -10.47
CA PRO A 43 -15.96 -11.16 -10.66
C PRO A 43 -15.98 -9.91 -9.79
N LYS A 44 -15.36 -9.95 -8.60
CA LYS A 44 -15.31 -8.84 -7.65
C LYS A 44 -13.89 -8.49 -7.29
N LEU A 45 -13.63 -7.21 -7.03
CA LEU A 45 -12.31 -6.75 -6.63
C LEU A 45 -11.89 -7.32 -5.26
N SER A 46 -12.84 -7.47 -4.32
CA SER A 46 -12.57 -8.05 -3.00
C SER A 46 -12.16 -9.53 -3.07
N ASP A 47 -12.62 -10.27 -4.08
CA ASP A 47 -12.32 -11.71 -4.23
C ASP A 47 -10.81 -11.95 -4.43
N PHE A 48 -10.09 -10.97 -4.97
CA PHE A 48 -8.62 -11.05 -5.09
C PHE A 48 -7.88 -11.05 -3.75
N LYS A 49 -8.52 -10.59 -2.67
CA LYS A 49 -7.91 -10.49 -1.32
C LYS A 49 -6.58 -9.71 -1.31
N LEU A 50 -6.49 -8.70 -2.15
CA LEU A 50 -5.30 -7.85 -2.29
C LEU A 50 -5.29 -6.68 -1.28
N PHE A 51 -6.46 -6.36 -0.72
CA PHE A 51 -6.62 -5.30 0.26
C PHE A 51 -7.21 -5.86 1.55
N TYR A 52 -6.86 -5.26 2.68
CA TYR A 52 -7.44 -5.59 3.99
C TYR A 52 -8.20 -4.40 4.56
N GLY A 53 -9.10 -4.66 5.54
CA GLY A 53 -10.02 -3.64 6.05
C GLY A 53 -11.11 -3.26 5.05
N ASP A 54 -11.56 -2.02 5.09
CA ASP A 54 -12.54 -1.52 4.11
C ASP A 54 -11.88 -1.39 2.74
N LEU A 55 -12.49 -1.97 1.72
CA LEU A 55 -11.93 -2.01 0.36
C LEU A 55 -11.59 -0.62 -0.20
N LYS A 56 -12.42 0.39 0.11
CA LYS A 56 -12.22 1.80 -0.29
C LYS A 56 -10.93 2.43 0.24
N ASP A 57 -10.40 1.92 1.36
CA ASP A 57 -9.18 2.44 1.97
C ASP A 57 -7.92 1.92 1.28
N MET A 58 -8.06 0.86 0.47
CA MET A 58 -6.99 0.25 -0.35
C MET A 58 -5.73 -0.06 0.48
N GLN A 59 -5.92 -0.61 1.67
CA GLN A 59 -4.80 -1.04 2.50
C GLN A 59 -4.17 -2.30 1.91
N ALA A 60 -2.96 -2.18 1.39
CA ALA A 60 -2.29 -3.24 0.65
C ALA A 60 -1.87 -4.41 1.54
N THR A 61 -2.07 -5.65 1.07
CA THR A 61 -1.50 -6.87 1.64
C THR A 61 -0.01 -7.01 1.31
N ASP A 62 0.68 -7.99 1.90
CA ASP A 62 2.16 -8.07 1.88
C ASP A 62 2.79 -8.20 0.48
N ASN A 63 2.11 -8.82 -0.50
CA ASN A 63 2.60 -8.98 -1.86
C ASN A 63 2.03 -7.94 -2.86
N LEU A 64 1.32 -6.93 -2.35
CA LEU A 64 0.78 -5.83 -3.14
C LEU A 64 1.56 -4.55 -2.85
N PHE A 65 2.26 -4.03 -3.83
CA PHE A 65 3.12 -2.87 -3.70
C PHE A 65 2.49 -1.64 -4.34
N ASN A 66 2.42 -0.55 -3.61
CA ASN A 66 2.06 0.75 -4.16
C ASN A 66 3.24 1.30 -4.99
N TYR A 67 2.94 1.93 -6.13
CA TYR A 67 3.94 2.64 -6.93
C TYR A 67 3.36 3.90 -7.55
N ASP A 68 4.24 4.80 -7.95
CA ASP A 68 3.85 5.99 -8.69
C ASP A 68 4.70 6.19 -9.94
N LEU A 69 4.27 7.07 -10.82
CA LEU A 69 4.96 7.41 -12.06
C LEU A 69 5.70 8.74 -11.89
N ILE A 70 6.92 8.81 -12.41
CA ILE A 70 7.70 10.06 -12.43
C ILE A 70 6.96 11.11 -13.27
N THR A 71 6.32 10.69 -14.37
CA THR A 71 5.54 11.58 -15.26
C THR A 71 4.14 11.01 -15.43
N PRO A 72 3.19 11.35 -14.54
CA PRO A 72 1.81 10.89 -14.68
C PRO A 72 1.09 11.63 -15.80
N LEU A 73 0.25 10.90 -16.54
CA LEU A 73 -0.67 11.51 -17.51
C LEU A 73 -1.74 12.32 -16.79
N TYR A 74 -2.07 13.49 -17.35
CA TYR A 74 -3.18 14.32 -16.91
C TYR A 74 -4.53 13.57 -17.05
N SER A 75 -5.46 13.82 -16.16
CA SER A 75 -6.78 13.16 -16.13
C SER A 75 -7.83 14.03 -15.42
N ASP A 76 -8.02 15.24 -15.84
CA ASP A 76 -9.10 16.16 -15.40
C ASP A 76 -9.36 16.10 -13.87
N TYR A 77 -8.31 16.30 -13.08
CA TYR A 77 -8.33 16.24 -11.60
C TYR A 77 -8.61 14.86 -10.99
N ALA A 78 -8.81 13.81 -11.79
CA ALA A 78 -8.93 12.46 -11.24
C ALA A 78 -7.60 12.01 -10.61
N GLY A 79 -7.64 11.68 -9.32
CA GLY A 79 -6.56 11.01 -8.62
C GLY A 79 -6.40 9.56 -9.09
N LYS A 80 -5.21 9.03 -8.92
CA LYS A 80 -4.87 7.66 -9.34
C LYS A 80 -4.09 6.96 -8.23
N ALA A 81 -4.60 5.84 -7.74
CA ALA A 81 -3.84 4.91 -6.92
C ALA A 81 -3.38 3.74 -7.79
N ARG A 82 -2.13 3.31 -7.62
CA ARG A 82 -1.52 2.26 -8.45
C ARG A 82 -0.87 1.22 -7.59
N PHE A 83 -1.11 -0.03 -7.91
CA PHE A 83 -0.55 -1.16 -7.20
C PHE A 83 -0.06 -2.21 -8.17
N ILE A 84 0.92 -2.97 -7.74
CA ILE A 84 1.41 -4.14 -8.43
C ILE A 84 1.46 -5.32 -7.45
N PHE A 85 0.85 -6.42 -7.83
CA PHE A 85 0.88 -7.67 -7.10
C PHE A 85 1.87 -8.62 -7.75
N PHE A 86 2.73 -9.23 -6.94
CA PHE A 86 3.60 -10.33 -7.36
C PHE A 86 3.18 -11.62 -6.66
N PRO A 87 3.08 -12.74 -7.40
CA PRO A 87 2.93 -14.04 -6.77
C PRO A 87 4.03 -14.31 -5.75
N LYS A 88 3.71 -15.03 -4.69
CA LYS A 88 4.64 -15.27 -3.59
C LYS A 88 5.94 -15.90 -4.07
N GLY A 89 7.06 -15.32 -3.63
CA GLY A 89 8.40 -15.80 -3.97
C GLY A 89 8.84 -15.48 -5.39
N SER A 90 8.06 -14.69 -6.15
CA SER A 90 8.45 -14.23 -7.49
C SER A 90 9.00 -12.81 -7.47
N THR A 91 9.75 -12.46 -8.52
CA THR A 91 10.32 -11.13 -8.71
C THR A 91 10.26 -10.73 -10.18
N ALA A 92 10.18 -9.41 -10.44
CA ALA A 92 10.36 -8.90 -11.80
C ALA A 92 11.85 -8.77 -12.10
N ASN A 93 12.24 -9.08 -13.34
CA ASN A 93 13.61 -8.92 -13.79
C ASN A 93 13.80 -7.55 -14.44
N TYR A 94 14.78 -6.81 -13.93
CA TYR A 94 15.16 -5.54 -14.51
C TYR A 94 15.81 -5.74 -15.89
N ASN A 95 15.38 -4.89 -16.82
CA ASN A 95 15.97 -4.81 -18.14
C ASN A 95 16.31 -3.33 -18.42
N ASN A 96 17.59 -3.02 -18.67
CA ASN A 96 18.06 -1.64 -18.88
C ASN A 96 17.68 -1.07 -20.25
N THR A 97 17.15 -1.89 -21.16
CA THR A 97 16.81 -1.50 -22.54
C THR A 97 15.33 -1.58 -22.85
N GLY A 98 14.48 -1.94 -21.89
CA GLY A 98 13.07 -2.16 -22.16
C GLY A 98 12.19 -2.24 -20.92
N VAL A 99 11.04 -2.82 -21.09
CA VAL A 99 10.06 -3.04 -20.02
C VAL A 99 10.55 -4.15 -19.08
N LEU A 100 10.20 -4.04 -17.78
CA LEU A 100 10.47 -5.11 -16.83
C LEU A 100 9.84 -6.44 -17.27
N ASN A 101 10.56 -7.53 -17.07
CA ASN A 101 9.99 -8.87 -17.27
C ASN A 101 9.25 -9.28 -15.99
N PHE A 102 7.93 -9.30 -16.08
CA PHE A 102 7.06 -9.68 -14.98
C PHE A 102 6.83 -11.19 -14.93
N PRO A 103 6.75 -11.80 -13.74
CA PRO A 103 6.39 -13.22 -13.60
C PRO A 103 4.91 -13.44 -13.92
N GLU A 104 4.58 -14.66 -14.37
CA GLU A 104 3.20 -15.11 -14.56
C GLU A 104 2.37 -14.91 -13.29
N GLY A 105 1.10 -14.48 -13.45
CA GLY A 105 0.22 -14.17 -12.33
C GLY A 105 0.40 -12.78 -11.74
N THR A 106 1.28 -11.94 -12.31
CA THR A 106 1.38 -10.52 -11.91
C THR A 106 0.09 -9.78 -12.24
N LEU A 107 -0.38 -8.95 -11.29
CA LEU A 107 -1.44 -7.98 -11.55
C LEU A 107 -0.90 -6.56 -11.41
N ILE A 108 -1.38 -5.68 -12.29
CA ILE A 108 -1.19 -4.24 -12.18
C ILE A 108 -2.56 -3.60 -12.03
N LEU A 109 -2.78 -2.87 -10.92
CA LEU A 109 -4.04 -2.20 -10.64
C LEU A 109 -3.87 -0.69 -10.75
N LYS A 110 -4.87 -0.05 -11.35
CA LYS A 110 -4.94 1.41 -11.45
C LYS A 110 -6.36 1.86 -11.09
N THR A 111 -6.49 2.48 -9.95
CA THR A 111 -7.77 2.97 -9.41
C THR A 111 -7.90 4.46 -9.65
N PHE A 112 -9.03 4.88 -10.21
CA PHE A 112 -9.38 6.28 -10.44
C PHE A 112 -10.37 6.75 -9.40
N TYR A 113 -10.14 7.94 -8.86
CA TYR A 113 -11.01 8.56 -7.86
C TYR A 113 -11.02 10.07 -7.99
N PHE A 114 -12.08 10.70 -7.46
CA PHE A 114 -12.11 12.14 -7.23
C PHE A 114 -12.10 12.41 -5.72
N SER A 115 -11.23 13.31 -5.27
CA SER A 115 -11.32 13.86 -3.92
C SER A 115 -12.63 14.66 -3.80
N LYS A 116 -13.34 14.55 -2.69
CA LYS A 116 -14.58 15.32 -2.44
C LYS A 116 -14.32 16.82 -2.42
N ASP A 117 -13.14 17.21 -1.98
CA ASP A 117 -12.66 18.60 -2.01
C ASP A 117 -11.13 18.55 -2.20
N LEU A 118 -10.63 19.15 -3.30
CA LEU A 118 -9.20 19.19 -3.61
C LEU A 118 -8.39 20.03 -2.63
N ARG A 119 -9.04 20.95 -1.90
CA ARG A 119 -8.40 21.78 -0.86
C ARG A 119 -8.28 21.05 0.48
N ASN A 120 -9.07 19.99 0.67
CA ASN A 120 -9.05 19.20 1.91
C ASN A 120 -9.35 17.72 1.62
N GLU A 121 -8.31 16.97 1.32
CA GLU A 121 -8.40 15.53 1.01
C GLU A 121 -8.90 14.67 2.20
N ALA A 122 -8.83 15.20 3.44
CA ALA A 122 -9.36 14.50 4.62
C ALA A 122 -10.87 14.30 4.58
N LEU A 123 -11.59 15.03 3.72
CA LEU A 123 -13.02 14.82 3.48
C LEU A 123 -13.33 13.53 2.70
N GLY A 124 -12.28 12.84 2.25
CA GLY A 124 -12.36 11.58 1.54
C GLY A 124 -12.52 11.73 0.04
N ARG A 125 -12.74 10.60 -0.61
CA ARG A 125 -12.80 10.49 -2.08
C ARG A 125 -13.97 9.63 -2.52
N LYS A 126 -14.37 9.76 -3.79
CA LYS A 126 -15.26 8.84 -4.49
C LYS A 126 -14.43 8.07 -5.52
N ILE A 127 -14.35 6.76 -5.35
CA ILE A 127 -13.68 5.88 -6.29
C ILE A 127 -14.65 5.56 -7.41
N LEU A 128 -14.16 5.57 -8.64
CA LEU A 128 -14.95 5.34 -9.84
C LEU A 128 -14.76 3.94 -10.36
N GLU A 129 -13.52 3.61 -10.70
CA GLU A 129 -13.15 2.34 -11.30
C GLU A 129 -11.75 1.90 -10.87
N THR A 130 -11.52 0.59 -10.92
CA THR A 130 -10.20 -0.01 -10.82
C THR A 130 -9.96 -0.85 -12.07
N ARG A 131 -8.97 -0.44 -12.87
CA ARG A 131 -8.50 -1.23 -14.01
C ARG A 131 -7.44 -2.21 -13.55
N VAL A 132 -7.58 -3.45 -13.98
CA VAL A 132 -6.66 -4.53 -13.65
C VAL A 132 -6.06 -5.06 -14.94
N LEU A 133 -4.72 -5.15 -14.97
CA LEU A 133 -4.00 -5.94 -15.96
C LEU A 133 -3.52 -7.21 -15.27
N PHE A 134 -3.73 -8.35 -15.89
CA PHE A 134 -3.35 -9.67 -15.41
C PHE A 134 -2.49 -10.39 -16.43
N LEU A 135 -1.28 -10.81 -16.05
CA LEU A 135 -0.37 -11.54 -16.91
C LEU A 135 -0.63 -13.03 -16.82
N LYS A 136 -1.02 -13.65 -17.96
CA LYS A 136 -1.23 -15.09 -18.06
C LYS A 136 -0.75 -15.61 -19.42
N ASN A 137 0.05 -16.67 -19.40
CA ASN A 137 0.65 -17.29 -20.60
C ASN A 137 1.40 -16.26 -21.48
N GLY A 138 2.12 -15.33 -20.84
CA GLY A 138 2.84 -14.25 -21.52
C GLY A 138 1.97 -13.16 -22.14
N ILE A 139 0.65 -13.18 -21.91
CA ILE A 139 -0.31 -12.21 -22.46
C ILE A 139 -0.96 -11.42 -21.31
N TRP A 140 -1.04 -10.10 -21.49
CA TRP A 140 -1.77 -9.22 -20.59
C TRP A 140 -3.26 -9.22 -20.92
N HIS A 141 -4.07 -9.64 -19.95
CA HIS A 141 -5.54 -9.55 -19.97
C HIS A 141 -5.97 -8.34 -19.15
N SER A 142 -7.00 -7.63 -19.62
CA SER A 142 -7.54 -6.46 -18.89
C SER A 142 -8.92 -6.75 -18.34
N GLY A 143 -9.24 -6.14 -17.19
CA GLY A 143 -10.58 -6.10 -16.60
C GLY A 143 -10.85 -4.74 -15.98
N ASN A 144 -12.05 -4.21 -16.21
CA ASN A 144 -12.52 -2.96 -15.62
C ASN A 144 -13.51 -3.26 -14.49
N TYR A 145 -13.20 -2.78 -13.29
CA TYR A 145 -14.02 -2.97 -12.10
C TYR A 145 -14.68 -1.64 -11.71
N HIS A 146 -16.00 -1.57 -11.85
CA HIS A 146 -16.77 -0.38 -11.49
C HIS A 146 -17.23 -0.45 -10.04
N TRP A 147 -16.97 0.62 -9.29
CA TRP A 147 -17.30 0.71 -7.88
C TRP A 147 -18.78 1.04 -7.67
N ASN A 148 -19.41 0.32 -6.72
CA ASN A 148 -20.76 0.64 -6.29
C ASN A 148 -20.84 2.01 -5.59
N ASN A 149 -22.04 2.56 -5.49
CA ASN A 149 -22.24 3.89 -4.86
C ASN A 149 -21.88 3.91 -3.38
N GLU A 150 -22.03 2.80 -2.69
CA GLU A 150 -21.73 2.59 -1.27
C GLU A 150 -20.20 2.53 -1.02
N GLN A 151 -19.40 2.42 -2.08
CA GLN A 151 -17.94 2.32 -2.02
C GLN A 151 -17.44 1.12 -1.22
N THR A 152 -18.19 0.01 -1.26
CA THR A 152 -17.91 -1.22 -0.52
C THR A 152 -17.38 -2.32 -1.41
N GLU A 153 -17.66 -2.27 -2.74
CA GLU A 153 -17.29 -3.30 -3.69
C GLU A 153 -17.12 -2.73 -5.10
N ALA A 154 -16.30 -3.41 -5.91
CA ALA A 154 -16.18 -3.15 -7.34
C ALA A 154 -16.38 -4.46 -8.13
N PHE A 155 -17.15 -4.37 -9.21
CA PHE A 155 -17.56 -5.51 -10.02
C PHE A 155 -16.90 -5.44 -11.40
N LEU A 156 -16.46 -6.59 -11.90
CA LEU A 156 -15.95 -6.73 -13.25
C LEU A 156 -17.12 -6.51 -14.23
N GLU A 157 -16.94 -5.57 -15.13
CA GLU A 157 -17.91 -5.26 -16.17
C GLU A 157 -17.24 -5.29 -17.54
N GLU A 158 -17.96 -5.83 -18.53
CA GLU A 158 -17.49 -5.92 -19.92
C GLU A 158 -17.75 -4.64 -20.71
N GLU A 159 -18.71 -3.82 -20.26
CA GLU A 159 -19.12 -2.59 -20.94
C GLU A 159 -18.61 -1.34 -20.19
N GLU A 160 -18.27 -0.30 -20.96
CA GLU A 160 -17.95 1.02 -20.38
C GLU A 160 -19.21 1.67 -19.82
N LYS A 161 -19.15 2.18 -18.60
CA LYS A 161 -20.21 2.95 -17.95
C LYS A 161 -19.82 4.40 -17.76
N GLU A 162 -20.76 5.30 -18.04
CA GLU A 162 -20.64 6.69 -17.63
C GLU A 162 -20.85 6.82 -16.13
N VAL A 163 -19.91 7.42 -15.43
CA VAL A 163 -19.99 7.67 -13.99
C VAL A 163 -19.93 9.18 -13.73
N THR A 164 -20.99 9.69 -13.09
CA THR A 164 -21.00 11.09 -12.66
C THR A 164 -20.27 11.25 -11.33
N ALA A 165 -19.29 12.12 -11.28
CA ALA A 165 -18.60 12.53 -10.07
C ALA A 165 -18.71 14.04 -9.85
N ASN A 166 -18.96 14.45 -8.62
CA ASN A 166 -18.97 15.85 -8.21
C ASN A 166 -17.81 16.10 -7.24
N TRP A 167 -17.05 17.14 -7.50
CA TRP A 167 -15.93 17.55 -6.63
C TRP A 167 -15.88 19.08 -6.51
N LYS A 168 -15.17 19.57 -5.50
CA LYS A 168 -14.89 21.01 -5.31
C LYS A 168 -13.42 21.31 -5.57
N ILE A 169 -13.17 22.45 -6.18
CA ILE A 169 -11.84 23.01 -6.45
C ILE A 169 -11.52 24.05 -5.40
#